data_2aef7c6237db392518250f5ddd17dcbb
#
_entry.id   2aef7c6237db392518250f5ddd17dcbb
#
_cell.length_a   1.000
_cell.length_b   1.000
_cell.length_c   1.000
_cell.angle_alpha   90.00
_cell.angle_beta   90.00
_cell.angle_gamma   90.00
#
_symmetry.space_group_name_H-M   'P 1'
#
loop_
_entity.id
_entity.type
_entity.pdbx_description
1 polymer ?
#
loop_
_entity_poly.entity_id
_entity_poly.type
_entity_poly.pdbx_seq_one_letter_code
_entity_poly.pdbx_strand_id
1 'polypeptide(L)'
;MQWGTTDAFWVPRKAKILEFGPPFFRLKCPKHTSPGFSINQFLQKMKGEKEVKIKICDAICGAGKTSAAIEMMNRETDKRFIFVSQYLSEVERVEYACASRGFVSPQPRTRKHPTKMSDITQLLKEGKNIATTHALFLAVTDEVKKLLAEQRYVLVLDEVIPAWVDAGIAACDLDLLRKAGVIVEDTDSDEEDRFSWDWSGYSKDGGRFHEEAKKSRSHSFVCMEDKCFFWTISPELFDCFADAYVLTYMFEYQPLRCFFDIYGVEFEVIGTKKVGDHFEFCPLEEMDRRRDLRGRMHIIDKPKLNAIGEGRTALSHSWYLSAAKERNSRELDKLQNNIRNVFMNIMKSRSSDSMWSTYKPFVKMLKPNGYASCFIPFNKRASNEFANRTHLAYCVNVFPNPFEKRYYKAHGTDIDGDMYALSTLVQWIFRSAIRNGEDIYLYLPSARMRSLLTQWLDNLAEGRDLEPVSYRLPHKYNYVPVAQRKKKGRKTK
;
A
#
# COMPACT_ATOMS: atom_id res chain seq x y z
N MET A 1 -5.37 37.12 -14.16
CA MET A 1 -4.21 36.53 -14.83
C MET A 1 -4.55 35.10 -15.19
N GLN A 2 -4.73 34.85 -16.49
CA GLN A 2 -5.13 33.55 -17.04
C GLN A 2 -3.89 32.66 -17.17
N TRP A 3 -4.00 31.40 -16.74
CA TRP A 3 -3.09 30.34 -17.14
C TRP A 3 -3.86 29.33 -17.99
N GLY A 4 -3.50 29.33 -19.28
CA GLY A 4 -4.09 28.42 -20.25
C GLY A 4 -3.48 27.04 -20.16
N THR A 5 -4.36 26.05 -20.26
CA THR A 5 -4.07 24.63 -20.43
C THR A 5 -3.91 24.34 -21.92
N THR A 6 -2.77 23.79 -22.33
CA THR A 6 -2.61 23.16 -23.65
C THR A 6 -2.29 21.68 -23.44
N ASP A 7 -3.31 20.84 -23.65
CA ASP A 7 -3.16 19.39 -23.85
C ASP A 7 -2.69 19.16 -25.30
N ALA A 8 -1.47 18.67 -25.46
CA ALA A 8 -0.98 18.20 -26.75
C ALA A 8 -0.89 16.67 -26.76
N PHE A 9 -1.76 16.04 -27.51
CA PHE A 9 -1.69 14.62 -27.89
C PHE A 9 -0.46 14.39 -28.79
N TRP A 10 0.42 13.50 -28.40
CA TRP A 10 1.55 13.05 -29.19
C TRP A 10 1.24 11.72 -29.90
N VAL A 11 1.27 11.75 -31.25
CA VAL A 11 1.23 10.58 -32.15
C VAL A 11 2.65 10.33 -32.64
N PRO A 12 3.21 9.11 -32.54
CA PRO A 12 4.60 8.89 -32.95
C PRO A 12 4.75 8.83 -34.47
N ARG A 13 5.52 9.75 -35.01
CA ARG A 13 6.06 9.68 -36.39
C ARG A 13 7.26 8.72 -36.41
N LYS A 14 7.30 7.84 -37.40
CA LYS A 14 8.41 6.92 -37.72
C LYS A 14 9.72 7.71 -37.88
N ALA A 15 10.72 7.41 -37.07
CA ALA A 15 12.07 7.89 -37.20
C ALA A 15 12.91 6.90 -38.02
N LYS A 16 13.63 7.41 -39.02
CA LYS A 16 14.61 6.69 -39.83
C LYS A 16 15.83 6.34 -38.99
N ILE A 17 16.30 5.11 -39.16
CA ILE A 17 17.53 4.58 -38.58
C ILE A 17 18.69 5.25 -39.32
N LEU A 18 19.57 5.93 -38.58
CA LEU A 18 20.90 6.32 -39.03
C LEU A 18 21.93 5.42 -38.33
N GLU A 19 22.64 4.65 -39.12
CA GLU A 19 23.77 3.83 -38.69
C GLU A 19 24.94 4.74 -38.27
N PHE A 20 25.43 4.54 -37.04
CA PHE A 20 26.73 5.06 -36.62
C PHE A 20 27.61 3.93 -36.12
N GLY A 21 28.80 3.86 -36.75
CA GLY A 21 29.83 2.85 -36.50
C GLY A 21 30.61 2.97 -35.19
N PRO A 22 31.53 2.04 -34.94
CA PRO A 22 32.17 1.76 -33.67
C PRO A 22 33.50 2.53 -33.46
N PRO A 23 34.28 2.32 -32.40
CA PRO A 23 34.10 1.89 -31.02
C PRO A 23 34.68 2.95 -30.03
N PHE A 24 34.02 3.10 -28.90
CA PHE A 24 34.64 3.88 -27.82
C PHE A 24 35.44 2.99 -26.87
N PHE A 25 36.66 3.41 -26.64
CA PHE A 25 37.65 2.84 -25.75
C PHE A 25 37.09 2.66 -24.32
N ARG A 26 37.26 1.45 -23.77
CA ARG A 26 37.11 1.20 -22.35
C ARG A 26 38.26 1.88 -21.59
N LEU A 27 38.01 3.04 -21.03
CA LEU A 27 38.82 3.55 -19.93
C LEU A 27 38.35 2.86 -18.64
N LYS A 28 39.20 2.00 -18.08
CA LYS A 28 39.05 1.48 -16.73
C LYS A 28 39.19 2.65 -15.74
N CYS A 29 38.06 3.09 -15.17
CA CYS A 29 38.11 3.95 -14.00
C CYS A 29 38.68 3.16 -12.81
N PRO A 30 39.55 3.76 -12.01
CA PRO A 30 40.07 3.12 -10.79
C PRO A 30 38.94 2.98 -9.79
N LYS A 31 38.81 1.79 -9.20
CA LYS A 31 37.88 1.50 -8.09
C LYS A 31 38.27 2.40 -6.92
N HIS A 32 37.50 3.42 -6.64
CA HIS A 32 37.55 4.11 -5.34
C HIS A 32 36.89 3.22 -4.30
N THR A 33 37.62 2.28 -3.80
CA THR A 33 37.34 1.61 -2.54
C THR A 33 37.87 2.47 -1.40
N SER A 34 37.01 3.31 -0.84
CA SER A 34 37.19 3.74 0.54
C SER A 34 36.94 2.50 1.42
N PRO A 35 37.78 2.20 2.42
CA PRO A 35 37.51 1.14 3.36
C PRO A 35 36.49 1.65 4.39
N GLY A 36 35.26 1.80 3.97
CA GLY A 36 34.12 2.03 4.85
C GLY A 36 33.44 0.69 5.10
N PHE A 37 33.33 0.28 6.34
CA PHE A 37 32.48 -0.82 6.77
C PHE A 37 31.08 -0.62 6.12
N SER A 38 30.62 -1.60 5.34
CA SER A 38 29.29 -1.59 4.77
C SER A 38 28.27 -1.56 5.92
N ILE A 39 27.15 -0.85 5.75
CA ILE A 39 26.07 -0.82 6.77
C ILE A 39 25.64 -2.24 7.13
N ASN A 40 25.62 -3.17 6.18
CA ASN A 40 25.28 -4.57 6.39
C ASN A 40 26.28 -5.28 7.34
N GLN A 41 27.59 -5.03 7.20
CA GLN A 41 28.59 -5.55 8.12
C GLN A 41 28.45 -4.97 9.52
N PHE A 42 28.07 -3.69 9.63
CA PHE A 42 27.77 -3.03 10.90
C PHE A 42 26.55 -3.65 11.57
N LEU A 43 25.46 -3.82 10.84
CA LEU A 43 24.22 -4.42 11.36
C LEU A 43 24.39 -5.90 11.71
N GLN A 44 25.12 -6.69 10.91
CA GLN A 44 25.48 -8.08 11.24
C GLN A 44 26.28 -8.19 12.53
N LYS A 45 27.21 -7.27 12.77
CA LYS A 45 27.97 -7.24 14.03
C LYS A 45 27.09 -6.91 15.23
N MET A 46 26.06 -6.08 15.05
CA MET A 46 25.08 -5.76 16.09
C MET A 46 24.08 -6.90 16.35
N LYS A 47 23.72 -7.69 15.32
CA LYS A 47 22.82 -8.88 15.43
C LYS A 47 23.33 -9.94 16.38
N GLY A 48 24.66 -10.07 16.57
CA GLY A 48 25.25 -11.03 17.53
C GLY A 48 24.88 -10.80 19.00
N GLU A 49 24.23 -9.66 19.33
CA GLU A 49 23.91 -9.29 20.71
C GLU A 49 22.40 -9.38 21.05
N LYS A 50 21.47 -9.32 20.09
CA LYS A 50 20.03 -9.48 20.33
C LYS A 50 19.23 -9.57 19.03
N GLU A 51 18.40 -10.58 18.92
CA GLU A 51 17.44 -10.75 17.83
C GLU A 51 16.33 -9.71 17.93
N VAL A 52 16.07 -8.97 16.84
CA VAL A 52 14.98 -7.99 16.78
C VAL A 52 13.67 -8.75 16.72
N LYS A 53 12.83 -8.59 17.73
CA LYS A 53 11.47 -9.17 17.72
C LYS A 53 10.48 -8.20 17.11
N ILE A 54 10.04 -8.50 15.88
CA ILE A 54 8.94 -7.76 15.25
C ILE A 54 7.61 -8.28 15.78
N LYS A 55 6.83 -7.39 16.38
CA LYS A 55 5.50 -7.67 16.91
C LYS A 55 4.43 -7.10 15.97
N ILE A 56 3.64 -7.98 15.39
CA ILE A 56 2.53 -7.60 14.52
C ILE A 56 1.26 -7.55 15.35
N CYS A 57 0.79 -6.35 15.66
CA CYS A 57 -0.50 -6.19 16.31
C CYS A 57 -1.61 -6.30 15.28
N ASP A 58 -2.13 -7.55 15.09
CA ASP A 58 -3.17 -7.86 14.12
C ASP A 58 -4.56 -7.81 14.76
N ALA A 59 -5.16 -6.64 14.74
CA ALA A 59 -6.45 -6.39 15.33
C ALA A 59 -7.35 -5.55 14.43
N ILE A 60 -8.66 -5.80 14.48
CA ILE A 60 -9.65 -5.06 13.69
C ILE A 60 -9.53 -3.54 13.91
N CYS A 61 -9.91 -2.75 12.91
CA CYS A 61 -9.95 -1.30 13.05
C CYS A 61 -10.85 -0.89 14.22
N GLY A 62 -10.38 0.05 15.05
CA GLY A 62 -11.10 0.46 16.27
C GLY A 62 -10.83 -0.41 17.51
N ALA A 63 -10.02 -1.47 17.42
CA ALA A 63 -9.64 -2.30 18.57
C ALA A 63 -8.59 -1.67 19.51
N GLY A 64 -8.27 -0.38 19.35
CA GLY A 64 -7.37 0.32 20.28
C GLY A 64 -5.88 0.15 19.99
N LYS A 65 -5.45 -0.36 18.83
CA LYS A 65 -4.02 -0.56 18.50
C LYS A 65 -3.14 0.66 18.74
N THR A 66 -3.49 1.79 18.13
CA THR A 66 -2.74 3.04 18.29
C THR A 66 -2.81 3.58 19.73
N SER A 67 -3.94 3.36 20.43
CA SER A 67 -4.06 3.72 21.85
C SER A 67 -3.15 2.87 22.72
N ALA A 68 -3.09 1.55 22.51
CA ALA A 68 -2.16 0.66 23.22
C ALA A 68 -0.69 1.05 22.97
N ALA A 69 -0.36 1.47 21.73
CA ALA A 69 0.98 1.96 21.42
C ALA A 69 1.29 3.27 22.15
N ILE A 70 0.36 4.21 22.23
CA ILE A 70 0.49 5.47 22.99
C ILE A 70 0.72 5.18 24.48
N GLU A 71 -0.07 4.28 25.07
CA GLU A 71 0.10 3.88 26.48
C GLU A 71 1.48 3.24 26.73
N MET A 72 1.91 2.34 25.84
CA MET A 72 3.24 1.74 25.90
C MET A 72 4.35 2.81 25.81
N MET A 73 4.27 3.72 24.83
CA MET A 73 5.26 4.78 24.64
C MET A 73 5.33 5.75 25.84
N ASN A 74 4.21 6.02 26.50
CA ASN A 74 4.17 6.85 27.70
C ASN A 74 4.75 6.13 28.93
N ARG A 75 4.51 4.81 29.06
CA ARG A 75 4.96 4.00 30.19
C ARG A 75 6.45 3.68 30.16
N GLU A 76 6.98 3.34 28.98
CA GLU A 76 8.38 2.89 28.83
C GLU A 76 9.33 4.06 28.63
N THR A 77 9.62 4.75 29.75
CA THR A 77 10.38 6.02 29.77
C THR A 77 11.87 5.86 29.48
N ASP A 78 12.42 4.68 29.66
CA ASP A 78 13.81 4.31 29.37
C ASP A 78 14.10 4.03 27.88
N LYS A 79 13.04 3.86 27.06
CA LYS A 79 13.15 3.59 25.64
C LYS A 79 12.96 4.86 24.80
N ARG A 80 13.59 4.86 23.61
CA ARG A 80 13.40 5.87 22.57
C ARG A 80 12.55 5.30 21.46
N PHE A 81 11.60 6.09 20.98
CA PHE A 81 10.65 5.63 19.99
C PHE A 81 10.72 6.46 18.71
N ILE A 82 10.52 5.78 17.58
CA ILE A 82 10.12 6.39 16.32
C ILE A 82 8.73 5.87 15.95
N PHE A 83 7.75 6.78 15.96
CA PHE A 83 6.40 6.50 15.52
C PHE A 83 6.24 6.91 14.07
N VAL A 84 5.72 6.00 13.24
CA VAL A 84 5.59 6.19 11.80
C VAL A 84 4.16 5.94 11.37
N SER A 85 3.51 6.95 10.79
CA SER A 85 2.15 6.83 10.26
C SER A 85 2.03 7.39 8.85
N GLN A 86 0.98 7.02 8.14
CA GLN A 86 0.72 7.54 6.80
C GLN A 86 0.28 9.02 6.82
N TYR A 87 -0.32 9.49 7.91
CA TYR A 87 -0.97 10.79 8.02
C TYR A 87 -0.36 11.70 9.07
N LEU A 88 -0.24 12.97 8.71
CA LEU A 88 0.21 14.02 9.63
C LEU A 88 -0.71 14.16 10.84
N SER A 89 -2.02 13.97 10.68
CA SER A 89 -2.97 14.03 11.80
C SER A 89 -2.73 12.97 12.87
N GLU A 90 -2.25 11.77 12.49
CA GLU A 90 -1.87 10.75 13.50
C GLU A 90 -0.49 11.07 14.11
N VAL A 91 0.41 11.67 13.35
CA VAL A 91 1.68 12.19 13.87
C VAL A 91 1.41 13.26 14.94
N GLU A 92 0.59 14.26 14.63
CA GLU A 92 0.16 15.33 15.56
C GLU A 92 -0.56 14.76 16.80
N ARG A 93 -1.41 13.74 16.59
CA ARG A 93 -2.10 13.05 17.68
C ARG A 93 -1.11 12.41 18.66
N VAL A 94 -0.06 11.76 18.17
CA VAL A 94 0.96 11.12 19.02
C VAL A 94 1.81 12.18 19.72
N GLU A 95 2.20 13.25 19.05
CA GLU A 95 2.90 14.38 19.69
C GLU A 95 2.10 14.94 20.87
N TYR A 96 0.80 15.13 20.69
CA TYR A 96 -0.09 15.61 21.75
C TYR A 96 -0.29 14.57 22.87
N ALA A 97 -0.61 13.33 22.53
CA ALA A 97 -0.91 12.26 23.49
C ALA A 97 0.33 11.79 24.28
N CYS A 98 1.52 11.98 23.71
CA CYS A 98 2.79 11.65 24.32
C CYS A 98 3.63 12.91 24.65
N ALA A 99 2.98 14.01 25.01
CA ALA A 99 3.64 15.30 25.29
C ALA A 99 4.72 15.19 26.38
N SER A 100 4.50 14.38 27.42
CA SER A 100 5.47 14.11 28.49
C SER A 100 6.73 13.40 28.01
N ARG A 101 6.64 12.71 26.84
CA ARG A 101 7.74 11.98 26.21
C ARG A 101 8.53 12.85 25.23
N GLY A 102 8.06 14.06 24.92
CA GLY A 102 8.72 15.02 24.05
C GLY A 102 8.87 14.52 22.60
N PHE A 103 7.83 13.90 22.05
CA PHE A 103 7.81 13.55 20.63
C PHE A 103 7.87 14.80 19.75
N VAL A 104 8.66 14.71 18.68
CA VAL A 104 8.82 15.81 17.71
C VAL A 104 8.76 15.28 16.29
N SER A 105 8.13 16.03 15.39
CA SER A 105 8.15 15.71 13.95
C SER A 105 9.27 16.48 13.22
N PRO A 106 9.97 15.80 12.29
CA PRO A 106 11.03 16.43 11.51
C PRO A 106 10.50 17.55 10.63
N GLN A 107 11.14 18.73 10.71
CA GLN A 107 10.81 19.92 9.93
C GLN A 107 12.08 20.59 9.39
N PRO A 108 12.04 21.27 8.24
CA PRO A 108 13.13 22.13 7.82
C PRO A 108 13.26 23.28 8.82
N ARG A 109 14.33 23.32 9.64
CA ARG A 109 14.41 24.29 10.76
C ARG A 109 15.40 25.44 10.51
N THR A 110 16.48 25.16 9.82
CA THR A 110 17.58 26.11 9.64
C THR A 110 18.26 25.95 8.28
N ARG A 111 19.14 26.90 7.92
CA ARG A 111 20.01 26.74 6.75
C ARG A 111 20.93 25.52 6.83
N LYS A 112 21.27 25.04 8.05
CA LYS A 112 22.07 23.82 8.26
C LYS A 112 21.25 22.56 8.10
N HIS A 113 19.94 22.62 8.39
CA HIS A 113 18.99 21.51 8.25
C HIS A 113 17.84 21.92 7.33
N PRO A 114 18.11 22.05 6.01
CA PRO A 114 17.13 22.60 5.05
C PRO A 114 16.07 21.59 4.63
N THR A 115 16.20 20.33 5.01
CA THR A 115 15.28 19.24 4.63
C THR A 115 14.80 18.50 5.88
N LYS A 116 13.62 17.85 5.78
CA LYS A 116 13.14 16.95 6.84
C LYS A 116 14.11 15.80 7.12
N MET A 117 14.85 15.31 6.10
CA MET A 117 15.85 14.26 6.26
C MET A 117 17.06 14.74 7.07
N SER A 118 17.54 15.96 6.85
CA SER A 118 18.64 16.50 7.65
C SER A 118 18.22 16.79 9.09
N ASP A 119 16.94 17.14 9.30
CA ASP A 119 16.41 17.37 10.65
C ASP A 119 16.23 16.06 11.43
N ILE A 120 15.72 14.97 10.78
CA ILE A 120 15.61 13.67 11.46
C ILE A 120 16.98 13.16 11.91
N THR A 121 18.03 13.35 11.08
CA THR A 121 19.41 13.00 11.45
C THR A 121 19.85 13.74 12.70
N GLN A 122 19.55 15.03 12.82
CA GLN A 122 19.87 15.82 14.00
C GLN A 122 19.07 15.38 15.23
N LEU A 123 17.75 15.17 15.09
CA LEU A 123 16.89 14.70 16.17
C LEU A 123 17.34 13.34 16.72
N LEU A 124 17.79 12.43 15.84
CA LEU A 124 18.35 11.15 16.25
C LEU A 124 19.65 11.32 17.04
N LYS A 125 20.56 12.21 16.60
CA LYS A 125 21.80 12.52 17.35
C LYS A 125 21.51 13.09 18.74
N GLU A 126 20.40 13.81 18.88
CA GLU A 126 19.94 14.36 20.17
C GLU A 126 19.15 13.32 21.01
N GLY A 127 18.90 12.13 20.50
CA GLY A 127 18.15 11.08 21.20
C GLY A 127 16.68 11.42 21.46
N LYS A 128 16.04 12.20 20.59
CA LYS A 128 14.63 12.59 20.71
C LYS A 128 13.69 11.47 20.32
N ASN A 129 12.52 11.38 20.95
CA ASN A 129 11.41 10.60 20.42
C ASN A 129 10.88 11.31 19.16
N ILE A 130 10.61 10.53 18.10
CA ILE A 130 10.30 11.06 16.79
C ILE A 130 8.93 10.53 16.34
N ALA A 131 8.07 11.42 15.84
CA ALA A 131 6.86 11.07 15.12
C ALA A 131 6.98 11.52 13.66
N THR A 132 6.81 10.61 12.70
CA THR A 132 7.08 10.91 11.29
C THR A 132 6.12 10.20 10.35
N THR A 133 6.23 10.49 9.04
CA THR A 133 5.38 9.88 8.02
C THR A 133 6.08 8.71 7.32
N HIS A 134 5.28 7.77 6.75
CA HIS A 134 5.77 6.68 5.90
C HIS A 134 6.72 7.18 4.80
N ALA A 135 6.38 8.29 4.14
CA ALA A 135 7.19 8.83 3.05
C ALA A 135 8.61 9.24 3.49
N LEU A 136 8.74 9.85 4.68
CA LEU A 136 10.03 10.22 5.22
C LEU A 136 10.79 8.99 5.75
N PHE A 137 10.08 8.07 6.40
CA PHE A 137 10.65 6.83 6.91
C PHE A 137 11.22 5.93 5.80
N LEU A 138 10.50 5.81 4.68
CA LEU A 138 10.97 5.03 3.52
C LEU A 138 12.17 5.69 2.81
N ALA A 139 12.43 6.97 3.02
CA ALA A 139 13.56 7.69 2.42
C ALA A 139 14.81 7.74 3.31
N VAL A 140 14.86 6.96 4.41
CA VAL A 140 15.99 6.98 5.35
C VAL A 140 17.30 6.54 4.69
N THR A 141 18.36 7.28 4.99
CA THR A 141 19.71 7.01 4.50
C THR A 141 20.45 6.04 5.41
N ASP A 142 21.59 5.52 4.96
CA ASP A 142 22.42 4.63 5.78
C ASP A 142 22.97 5.31 7.05
N GLU A 143 23.23 6.64 7.01
CA GLU A 143 23.54 7.40 8.21
C GLU A 143 22.39 7.35 9.24
N VAL A 144 21.16 7.50 8.78
CA VAL A 144 19.98 7.42 9.65
C VAL A 144 19.81 6.00 10.19
N LYS A 145 19.93 4.97 9.36
CA LYS A 145 19.87 3.56 9.79
C LYS A 145 20.89 3.26 10.90
N LYS A 146 22.14 3.72 10.71
CA LYS A 146 23.20 3.57 11.70
C LYS A 146 22.84 4.25 13.03
N LEU A 147 22.36 5.48 13.00
CA LEU A 147 21.95 6.21 14.22
C LEU A 147 20.79 5.51 14.94
N LEU A 148 19.81 4.97 14.19
CA LEU A 148 18.69 4.20 14.76
C LEU A 148 19.21 2.97 15.53
N ALA A 149 20.15 2.23 14.94
CA ALA A 149 20.76 1.04 15.56
C ALA A 149 21.60 1.40 16.79
N GLU A 150 22.53 2.37 16.68
CA GLU A 150 23.39 2.82 17.77
C GLU A 150 22.59 3.33 18.98
N GLN A 151 21.50 4.06 18.71
CA GLN A 151 20.65 4.65 19.73
C GLN A 151 19.56 3.71 20.25
N ARG A 152 19.44 2.48 19.67
CA ARG A 152 18.49 1.44 20.07
C ARG A 152 17.04 1.91 20.09
N TYR A 153 16.61 2.54 19.01
CA TYR A 153 15.22 2.99 18.85
C TYR A 153 14.25 1.81 18.76
N VAL A 154 13.05 2.01 19.28
CA VAL A 154 11.90 1.11 19.08
C VAL A 154 11.03 1.72 17.97
N LEU A 155 10.69 0.92 16.96
CA LEU A 155 9.79 1.30 15.88
C LEU A 155 8.33 1.05 16.29
N VAL A 156 7.46 2.03 16.07
CA VAL A 156 6.01 1.84 16.07
C VAL A 156 5.47 2.27 14.71
N LEU A 157 5.10 1.29 13.89
CA LEU A 157 4.61 1.50 12.54
C LEU A 157 3.08 1.39 12.52
N ASP A 158 2.40 2.52 12.38
CA ASP A 158 0.94 2.61 12.29
C ASP A 158 0.51 2.36 10.84
N GLU A 159 -0.06 1.20 10.60
CA GLU A 159 -0.32 0.55 9.31
C GLU A 159 0.95 0.07 8.57
N VAL A 160 0.78 -0.96 7.77
CA VAL A 160 1.88 -1.53 6.97
C VAL A 160 2.37 -0.55 5.90
N ILE A 161 3.67 -0.54 5.69
CA ILE A 161 4.29 0.15 4.55
C ILE A 161 4.19 -0.71 3.28
N PRO A 162 4.17 -0.10 2.09
CA PRO A 162 4.26 -0.86 0.84
C PRO A 162 5.64 -1.50 0.74
N ALA A 163 5.68 -2.84 0.73
CA ALA A 163 6.92 -3.58 0.56
C ALA A 163 7.43 -3.50 -0.90
N TRP A 164 6.50 -3.39 -1.84
CA TRP A 164 6.75 -3.36 -3.27
C TRP A 164 6.04 -2.18 -3.91
N VAL A 165 6.72 -1.42 -4.75
CA VAL A 165 6.14 -0.28 -5.48
C VAL A 165 6.60 -0.38 -6.93
N ASP A 166 5.66 -0.50 -7.86
CA ASP A 166 5.97 -0.46 -9.31
C ASP A 166 6.80 0.78 -9.61
N ALA A 167 7.95 0.58 -10.25
CA ALA A 167 8.85 1.67 -10.61
C ALA A 167 8.25 2.58 -11.68
N GLY A 168 7.23 2.10 -12.41
CA GLY A 168 6.56 2.87 -13.47
C GLY A 168 7.45 3.13 -14.69
N ILE A 169 8.55 2.38 -14.84
CA ILE A 169 9.46 2.49 -15.97
C ILE A 169 8.96 1.57 -17.09
N ALA A 170 8.77 2.10 -18.28
CA ALA A 170 8.34 1.31 -19.43
C ALA A 170 9.42 0.30 -19.84
N ALA A 171 9.03 -0.89 -20.33
CA ALA A 171 9.97 -1.95 -20.70
C ALA A 171 11.04 -1.49 -21.72
N CYS A 172 10.68 -0.63 -22.68
CA CYS A 172 11.65 -0.06 -23.64
C CYS A 172 12.68 0.86 -22.97
N ASP A 173 12.29 1.59 -21.93
CA ASP A 173 13.20 2.44 -21.17
C ASP A 173 14.11 1.62 -20.27
N LEU A 174 13.60 0.52 -19.72
CA LEU A 174 14.39 -0.46 -18.94
C LEU A 174 15.50 -1.06 -19.76
N ASP A 175 15.18 -1.54 -20.96
CA ASP A 175 16.19 -2.06 -21.90
C ASP A 175 17.27 -1.03 -22.21
N LEU A 176 16.88 0.24 -22.38
CA LEU A 176 17.81 1.33 -22.62
C LEU A 176 18.72 1.57 -21.41
N LEU A 177 18.16 1.64 -20.20
CA LEU A 177 18.89 1.87 -18.95
C LEU A 177 19.86 0.73 -18.63
N ARG A 178 19.46 -0.53 -18.89
CA ARG A 178 20.34 -1.71 -18.77
C ARG A 178 21.50 -1.64 -19.76
N LYS A 179 21.22 -1.41 -21.04
CA LYS A 179 22.24 -1.30 -22.09
C LYS A 179 23.21 -0.15 -21.85
N ALA A 180 22.73 0.95 -21.28
CA ALA A 180 23.56 2.09 -20.90
C ALA A 180 24.38 1.88 -19.61
N GLY A 181 24.19 0.74 -18.92
CA GLY A 181 24.87 0.45 -17.65
C GLY A 181 24.39 1.30 -16.47
N VAL A 182 23.20 1.92 -16.58
CA VAL A 182 22.60 2.70 -15.50
C VAL A 182 21.92 1.79 -14.47
N ILE A 183 21.28 0.71 -14.93
CA ILE A 183 20.76 -0.37 -14.09
C ILE A 183 21.67 -1.57 -14.30
N VAL A 184 22.30 -2.02 -13.22
CA VAL A 184 23.26 -3.14 -13.20
C VAL A 184 22.79 -4.19 -12.21
N GLU A 185 23.14 -5.45 -12.47
CA GLU A 185 22.90 -6.54 -11.51
C GLU A 185 23.64 -6.26 -10.20
N ASP A 186 22.97 -6.51 -9.08
CA ASP A 186 23.57 -6.33 -7.76
C ASP A 186 24.39 -7.56 -7.40
N THR A 187 25.67 -7.52 -7.73
CA THR A 187 26.62 -8.64 -7.48
C THR A 187 26.94 -8.84 -6.01
N ASP A 188 26.55 -7.92 -5.14
CA ASP A 188 26.73 -8.02 -3.69
C ASP A 188 25.51 -8.66 -3.00
N SER A 189 24.47 -8.98 -3.76
CA SER A 189 23.26 -9.69 -3.30
C SER A 189 23.29 -11.14 -3.74
N ASP A 190 22.89 -12.05 -2.85
CA ASP A 190 22.65 -13.47 -3.17
C ASP A 190 21.38 -13.71 -4.01
N GLU A 191 20.63 -12.63 -4.35
CA GLU A 191 19.39 -12.68 -5.11
C GLU A 191 19.62 -12.37 -6.59
N GLU A 192 19.31 -13.32 -7.47
CA GLU A 192 19.48 -13.20 -8.93
C GLU A 192 18.66 -12.07 -9.57
N ASP A 193 17.55 -11.64 -8.94
CA ASP A 193 16.62 -10.64 -9.46
C ASP A 193 16.87 -9.23 -8.94
N ARG A 194 17.95 -9.01 -8.21
CA ARG A 194 18.27 -7.72 -7.58
C ARG A 194 19.15 -6.87 -8.45
N PHE A 195 18.83 -5.60 -8.55
CA PHE A 195 19.54 -4.61 -9.36
C PHE A 195 19.88 -3.39 -8.54
N SER A 196 20.99 -2.77 -8.89
CA SER A 196 21.42 -1.47 -8.38
C SER A 196 21.40 -0.41 -9.49
N TRP A 197 21.36 0.85 -9.07
CA TRP A 197 21.43 2.00 -9.99
C TRP A 197 22.83 2.59 -9.96
N ASP A 198 23.54 2.59 -11.11
CA ASP A 198 24.81 3.24 -11.21
C ASP A 198 24.63 4.77 -11.44
N TRP A 199 25.04 5.51 -10.43
CA TRP A 199 24.98 6.97 -10.40
C TRP A 199 26.02 7.67 -11.26
N SER A 200 27.08 6.98 -11.68
CA SER A 200 28.22 7.60 -12.37
C SER A 200 27.86 8.19 -13.71
N GLY A 201 26.86 7.63 -14.39
CA GLY A 201 26.40 8.03 -15.72
C GLY A 201 25.14 8.90 -15.77
N TYR A 202 24.35 8.99 -14.68
CA TYR A 202 23.01 9.65 -14.71
C TYR A 202 22.85 10.61 -13.54
N SER A 203 23.74 11.55 -13.36
CA SER A 203 23.91 12.20 -12.07
C SER A 203 23.41 13.62 -11.96
N LYS A 204 23.01 14.35 -12.99
CA LYS A 204 22.82 15.80 -12.80
C LYS A 204 21.45 16.31 -13.26
N ASP A 205 20.71 16.75 -12.26
CA ASP A 205 19.62 17.74 -12.27
C ASP A 205 18.69 17.75 -13.51
N GLY A 206 17.56 17.04 -13.39
CA GLY A 206 16.42 17.21 -14.27
C GLY A 206 16.23 16.18 -15.38
N GLY A 207 16.96 15.05 -15.35
CA GLY A 207 16.72 13.94 -16.28
C GLY A 207 15.40 13.23 -16.02
N ARG A 208 14.85 12.55 -17.04
CA ARG A 208 13.57 11.81 -16.97
C ARG A 208 13.46 10.85 -15.77
N PHE A 209 14.58 10.25 -15.38
CA PHE A 209 14.66 9.25 -14.30
C PHE A 209 15.33 9.78 -13.04
N HIS A 210 15.34 11.09 -12.83
CA HIS A 210 15.98 11.71 -11.65
C HIS A 210 15.34 11.25 -10.34
N GLU A 211 14.02 11.12 -10.28
CA GLU A 211 13.31 10.66 -9.08
C GLU A 211 13.57 9.17 -8.81
N GLU A 212 13.67 8.35 -9.85
CA GLU A 212 14.02 6.93 -9.73
C GLU A 212 15.46 6.77 -9.23
N ALA A 213 16.37 7.50 -9.82
CA ALA A 213 17.74 7.56 -9.38
C ALA A 213 17.89 8.02 -7.92
N LYS A 214 17.07 8.97 -7.47
CA LYS A 214 17.04 9.43 -6.07
C LYS A 214 16.51 8.35 -5.13
N LYS A 215 15.46 7.62 -5.53
CA LYS A 215 14.91 6.52 -4.75
C LYS A 215 15.90 5.38 -4.55
N SER A 216 16.76 5.09 -5.53
CA SER A 216 17.74 4.02 -5.44
C SER A 216 18.73 4.16 -4.27
N ARG A 217 18.83 5.34 -3.66
CA ARG A 217 19.66 5.57 -2.46
C ARG A 217 19.10 4.93 -1.19
N SER A 218 17.80 4.63 -1.16
CA SER A 218 17.10 4.15 0.04
C SER A 218 16.30 2.88 -0.19
N HIS A 219 16.15 2.45 -1.44
CA HIS A 219 15.38 1.29 -1.83
C HIS A 219 16.20 0.34 -2.69
N SER A 220 15.95 -0.93 -2.55
CA SER A 220 16.45 -1.95 -3.46
C SER A 220 15.57 -1.99 -4.72
N PHE A 221 16.13 -2.51 -5.80
CA PHE A 221 15.48 -2.58 -7.09
C PHE A 221 15.39 -4.03 -7.53
N VAL A 222 14.19 -4.53 -7.72
CA VAL A 222 13.92 -5.93 -8.08
C VAL A 222 13.28 -6.01 -9.46
N CYS A 223 13.78 -6.89 -10.32
CA CYS A 223 13.22 -7.17 -11.62
C CYS A 223 12.36 -8.44 -11.57
N MET A 224 11.10 -8.32 -11.91
CA MET A 224 10.19 -9.47 -12.02
C MET A 224 10.01 -9.86 -13.47
N GLU A 225 10.40 -11.11 -13.82
CA GLU A 225 10.26 -11.68 -15.16
C GLU A 225 10.90 -10.85 -16.29
N ASP A 226 12.01 -10.16 -16.03
CA ASP A 226 12.70 -9.28 -16.99
C ASP A 226 11.82 -8.19 -17.64
N LYS A 227 10.66 -7.91 -17.05
CA LYS A 227 9.65 -7.02 -17.64
C LYS A 227 9.18 -5.91 -16.73
N CYS A 228 9.16 -6.16 -15.43
CA CYS A 228 8.62 -5.22 -14.46
C CYS A 228 9.62 -4.97 -13.35
N PHE A 229 9.92 -3.71 -13.08
CA PHE A 229 10.79 -3.32 -11.99
C PHE A 229 9.97 -2.76 -10.84
N PHE A 230 10.36 -3.19 -9.64
CA PHE A 230 9.75 -2.74 -8.39
C PHE A 230 10.80 -2.18 -7.46
N TRP A 231 10.47 -1.07 -6.83
CA TRP A 231 11.17 -0.61 -5.66
C TRP A 231 10.72 -1.46 -4.48
N THR A 232 11.67 -1.96 -3.71
CA THR A 232 11.39 -2.64 -2.46
C THR A 232 12.13 -1.98 -1.31
N ILE A 233 11.57 -2.06 -0.11
CA ILE A 233 12.27 -1.65 1.10
C ILE A 233 13.49 -2.57 1.31
N SER A 234 14.53 -2.02 1.94
CA SER A 234 15.68 -2.84 2.34
C SER A 234 15.26 -3.78 3.48
N PRO A 235 15.52 -5.10 3.39
CA PRO A 235 15.23 -6.03 4.48
C PRO A 235 15.87 -5.62 5.80
N GLU A 236 17.07 -5.07 5.73
CA GLU A 236 17.87 -4.61 6.88
C GLU A 236 17.25 -3.39 7.59
N LEU A 237 16.21 -2.78 7.02
CA LEU A 237 15.53 -1.64 7.64
C LEU A 237 14.99 -2.00 9.03
N PHE A 238 14.45 -3.20 9.20
CA PHE A 238 13.91 -3.65 10.49
C PHE A 238 15.03 -4.00 11.49
N ASP A 239 16.20 -4.41 11.00
CA ASP A 239 17.37 -4.72 11.84
C ASP A 239 17.97 -3.47 12.53
N CYS A 240 17.59 -2.27 12.07
CA CYS A 240 18.04 -1.02 12.67
C CYS A 240 17.37 -0.71 14.03
N PHE A 241 16.40 -1.51 14.47
CA PHE A 241 15.63 -1.24 15.66
C PHE A 241 15.90 -2.23 16.79
N ALA A 242 15.76 -1.77 18.03
CA ALA A 242 15.85 -2.65 19.21
C ALA A 242 14.61 -3.55 19.34
N ASP A 243 13.45 -3.04 18.92
CA ASP A 243 12.14 -3.69 18.87
C ASP A 243 11.31 -3.00 17.77
N ALA A 244 10.34 -3.70 17.21
CA ALA A 244 9.40 -3.11 16.24
C ALA A 244 7.97 -3.58 16.48
N TYR A 245 7.03 -2.65 16.44
CA TYR A 245 5.60 -2.89 16.51
C TYR A 245 4.93 -2.45 15.21
N VAL A 246 4.26 -3.35 14.51
CA VAL A 246 3.49 -3.06 13.31
C VAL A 246 2.01 -3.19 13.64
N LEU A 247 1.28 -2.09 13.58
CA LEU A 247 -0.15 -2.04 13.92
C LEU A 247 -0.97 -2.19 12.65
N THR A 248 -1.63 -3.32 12.47
CA THR A 248 -2.38 -3.57 11.23
C THR A 248 -3.61 -4.44 11.44
N TYR A 249 -4.27 -4.84 10.35
CA TYR A 249 -5.34 -5.82 10.36
C TYR A 249 -5.24 -6.74 9.15
N MET A 250 -5.42 -8.04 9.37
CA MET A 250 -5.28 -9.10 8.37
C MET A 250 -3.88 -9.15 7.75
N PHE A 251 -2.85 -9.10 8.59
CA PHE A 251 -1.45 -9.08 8.17
C PHE A 251 -1.07 -10.26 7.27
N GLU A 252 -1.55 -11.46 7.59
CA GLU A 252 -1.31 -12.70 6.85
C GLU A 252 -1.60 -12.56 5.34
N TYR A 253 -2.51 -11.66 4.96
CA TYR A 253 -2.99 -11.47 3.60
C TYR A 253 -2.47 -10.18 2.94
N GLN A 254 -1.35 -9.65 3.45
CA GLN A 254 -0.77 -8.41 2.95
C GLN A 254 0.61 -8.63 2.29
N PRO A 255 0.99 -7.79 1.30
CA PRO A 255 2.29 -7.92 0.63
C PRO A 255 3.50 -7.86 1.58
N LEU A 256 3.42 -7.13 2.70
CA LEU A 256 4.51 -7.07 3.68
C LEU A 256 4.76 -8.43 4.35
N ARG A 257 3.73 -9.26 4.51
CA ARG A 257 3.89 -10.63 5.02
C ARG A 257 4.71 -11.49 4.03
N CYS A 258 4.40 -11.43 2.73
CA CYS A 258 5.20 -12.12 1.71
C CYS A 258 6.65 -11.60 1.67
N PHE A 259 6.87 -10.31 1.88
CA PHE A 259 8.19 -9.74 2.01
C PHE A 259 8.94 -10.34 3.20
N PHE A 260 8.32 -10.46 4.36
CA PHE A 260 8.92 -11.07 5.53
C PHE A 260 9.32 -12.54 5.29
N ASP A 261 8.47 -13.31 4.59
CA ASP A 261 8.79 -14.68 4.22
C ASP A 261 10.01 -14.78 3.29
N ILE A 262 10.03 -13.96 2.22
CA ILE A 262 11.11 -13.99 1.22
C ILE A 262 12.45 -13.67 1.86
N TYR A 263 12.46 -12.70 2.79
CA TYR A 263 13.70 -12.24 3.43
C TYR A 263 13.98 -12.88 4.80
N GLY A 264 13.20 -13.89 5.20
CA GLY A 264 13.39 -14.59 6.47
C GLY A 264 13.25 -13.68 7.70
N VAL A 265 12.40 -12.66 7.63
CA VAL A 265 12.16 -11.73 8.74
C VAL A 265 11.22 -12.38 9.74
N GLU A 266 11.71 -12.68 10.93
CA GLU A 266 10.93 -13.31 12.00
C GLU A 266 10.00 -12.28 12.68
N PHE A 267 8.78 -12.71 13.02
CA PHE A 267 7.80 -11.90 13.72
C PHE A 267 6.90 -12.74 14.62
N GLU A 268 6.31 -12.11 15.62
CA GLU A 268 5.23 -12.67 16.43
C GLU A 268 3.94 -11.88 16.26
N VAL A 269 2.79 -12.54 16.30
CA VAL A 269 1.48 -11.88 16.21
C VAL A 269 0.93 -11.66 17.61
N ILE A 270 0.55 -10.42 17.88
CA ILE A 270 -0.05 -9.99 19.15
C ILE A 270 -1.41 -9.34 18.92
N GLY A 271 -2.18 -9.20 19.98
CA GLY A 271 -3.46 -8.52 20.00
C GLY A 271 -3.49 -7.27 20.87
N THR A 272 -4.70 -6.76 21.09
CA THR A 272 -4.98 -5.69 22.06
C THR A 272 -6.14 -6.07 22.94
N LYS A 273 -6.11 -5.67 24.19
CA LYS A 273 -7.24 -5.76 25.13
C LYS A 273 -7.49 -4.43 25.82
N LYS A 274 -8.74 -4.22 26.22
CA LYS A 274 -9.10 -3.06 27.04
C LYS A 274 -8.97 -3.44 28.51
N VAL A 275 -8.24 -2.61 29.28
CA VAL A 275 -8.04 -2.77 30.73
C VAL A 275 -8.49 -1.46 31.40
N GLY A 276 -9.64 -1.49 32.05
CA GLY A 276 -10.25 -0.26 32.55
C GLY A 276 -10.58 0.71 31.41
N ASP A 277 -9.99 1.90 31.44
CA ASP A 277 -10.20 2.95 30.42
C ASP A 277 -9.10 3.03 29.35
N HIS A 278 -8.08 2.18 29.43
CA HIS A 278 -6.96 2.17 28.50
C HIS A 278 -6.84 0.86 27.73
N PHE A 279 -5.98 0.82 26.73
CA PHE A 279 -5.69 -0.35 25.90
C PHE A 279 -4.25 -0.81 26.12
N GLU A 280 -4.05 -2.13 26.12
CA GLU A 280 -2.74 -2.76 26.23
C GLU A 280 -2.54 -3.77 25.11
N PHE A 281 -1.27 -4.00 24.74
CA PHE A 281 -0.91 -5.17 23.95
C PHE A 281 -1.02 -6.44 24.79
N CYS A 282 -1.47 -7.52 24.16
CA CYS A 282 -1.61 -8.81 24.81
C CYS A 282 -1.27 -9.96 23.84
N PRO A 283 -1.00 -11.17 24.31
CA PRO A 283 -1.00 -12.34 23.46
C PRO A 283 -2.29 -12.44 22.63
N LEU A 284 -2.20 -13.01 21.43
CA LEU A 284 -3.34 -13.04 20.49
C LEU A 284 -4.55 -13.79 21.08
N GLU A 285 -4.30 -14.85 21.89
CA GLU A 285 -5.32 -15.69 22.54
C GLU A 285 -6.12 -14.94 23.61
N GLU A 286 -5.57 -13.88 24.19
CA GLU A 286 -6.26 -13.05 25.19
C GLU A 286 -7.14 -11.97 24.55
N MET A 287 -7.04 -11.79 23.24
CA MET A 287 -7.82 -10.79 22.52
C MET A 287 -9.23 -11.30 22.25
N ASP A 288 -10.26 -10.59 22.71
CA ASP A 288 -11.63 -10.83 22.25
C ASP A 288 -11.80 -10.27 20.81
N ARG A 289 -11.89 -11.20 19.85
CA ARG A 289 -12.05 -10.89 18.43
C ARG A 289 -13.50 -10.81 17.98
N ARG A 290 -14.46 -11.21 18.81
CA ARG A 290 -15.87 -11.22 18.45
C ARG A 290 -16.40 -9.81 18.26
N ARG A 291 -17.05 -9.59 17.14
CA ARG A 291 -17.76 -8.33 16.82
C ARG A 291 -19.00 -8.66 16.01
N ASP A 292 -20.15 -8.27 16.49
CA ASP A 292 -21.39 -8.36 15.70
C ASP A 292 -21.60 -7.02 14.95
N LEU A 293 -21.20 -7.01 13.69
CA LEU A 293 -21.37 -5.88 12.78
C LEU A 293 -22.46 -6.14 11.73
N ARG A 294 -23.02 -7.36 11.68
CA ARG A 294 -24.00 -7.72 10.66
C ARG A 294 -25.27 -6.86 10.74
N GLY A 295 -25.76 -6.58 11.93
CA GLY A 295 -26.89 -5.70 12.17
C GLY A 295 -26.65 -4.23 11.82
N ARG A 296 -25.38 -3.81 11.69
CA ARG A 296 -24.99 -2.42 11.42
C ARG A 296 -24.56 -2.17 9.98
N MET A 297 -24.31 -3.22 9.19
CA MET A 297 -23.89 -3.12 7.79
C MET A 297 -25.03 -3.53 6.86
N HIS A 298 -25.81 -2.56 6.41
CA HIS A 298 -26.95 -2.77 5.52
C HIS A 298 -26.51 -2.84 4.05
N ILE A 299 -26.25 -4.06 3.57
CA ILE A 299 -25.79 -4.29 2.18
C ILE A 299 -26.99 -4.19 1.23
N ILE A 300 -26.88 -3.30 0.22
CA ILE A 300 -27.93 -3.11 -0.80
C ILE A 300 -27.94 -4.29 -1.76
N ASP A 301 -28.92 -5.17 -1.62
CA ASP A 301 -29.15 -6.27 -2.54
C ASP A 301 -30.30 -5.99 -3.49
N LYS A 302 -29.97 -5.46 -4.67
CA LYS A 302 -30.90 -5.14 -5.76
C LYS A 302 -30.39 -5.78 -7.05
N PRO A 303 -30.96 -6.90 -7.52
CA PRO A 303 -30.45 -7.66 -8.67
C PRO A 303 -30.20 -6.82 -9.93
N LYS A 304 -31.10 -5.88 -10.26
CA LYS A 304 -30.93 -5.00 -11.43
C LYS A 304 -29.73 -4.06 -11.31
N LEU A 305 -29.40 -3.58 -10.11
CA LEU A 305 -28.25 -2.70 -9.85
C LEU A 305 -26.96 -3.50 -9.74
N ASN A 306 -27.03 -4.69 -9.16
CA ASN A 306 -25.88 -5.56 -8.93
C ASN A 306 -25.45 -6.33 -10.19
N ALA A 307 -26.35 -6.47 -11.20
CA ALA A 307 -26.09 -7.22 -12.43
C ALA A 307 -24.78 -6.83 -13.18
N ILE A 308 -24.33 -5.58 -13.03
CA ILE A 308 -23.09 -5.08 -13.62
C ILE A 308 -21.84 -5.74 -12.99
N GLY A 309 -21.95 -6.24 -11.78
CA GLY A 309 -20.86 -6.81 -10.99
C GLY A 309 -20.93 -8.34 -10.80
N GLU A 310 -21.82 -9.05 -11.53
CA GLU A 310 -22.01 -10.49 -11.35
C GLU A 310 -20.87 -11.36 -11.88
N GLY A 311 -20.10 -10.89 -12.87
CA GLY A 311 -18.93 -11.61 -13.36
C GLY A 311 -17.80 -11.62 -12.33
N ARG A 312 -17.07 -12.74 -12.21
CA ARG A 312 -15.95 -12.90 -11.28
C ARG A 312 -14.93 -11.76 -11.35
N THR A 313 -14.64 -11.26 -12.54
CA THR A 313 -13.66 -10.18 -12.80
C THR A 313 -14.33 -8.85 -13.09
N ALA A 314 -15.68 -8.77 -13.02
CA ALA A 314 -16.39 -7.51 -13.19
C ALA A 314 -15.91 -6.49 -12.15
N LEU A 315 -15.79 -5.22 -12.55
CA LEU A 315 -15.28 -4.11 -11.75
C LEU A 315 -13.81 -4.26 -11.30
N SER A 316 -13.03 -5.17 -11.92
CA SER A 316 -11.58 -5.20 -11.78
C SER A 316 -10.92 -4.10 -12.63
N HIS A 317 -9.65 -3.81 -12.38
CA HIS A 317 -8.90 -2.83 -13.17
C HIS A 317 -8.93 -3.13 -14.68
N SER A 318 -8.74 -4.41 -15.07
CA SER A 318 -8.81 -4.83 -16.47
C SER A 318 -10.21 -4.70 -17.07
N TRP A 319 -11.26 -4.93 -16.29
CA TRP A 319 -12.64 -4.68 -16.70
C TRP A 319 -12.86 -3.21 -17.01
N TYR A 320 -12.40 -2.30 -16.15
CA TYR A 320 -12.48 -0.86 -16.36
C TYR A 320 -11.69 -0.41 -17.60
N LEU A 321 -10.48 -0.95 -17.82
CA LEU A 321 -9.70 -0.66 -19.02
C LEU A 321 -10.44 -1.08 -20.30
N SER A 322 -11.11 -2.23 -20.30
CA SER A 322 -11.88 -2.70 -21.44
C SER A 322 -13.12 -1.85 -21.67
N ALA A 323 -13.86 -1.55 -20.61
CA ALA A 323 -15.05 -0.71 -20.68
C ALA A 323 -14.73 0.73 -21.15
N ALA A 324 -13.58 1.30 -20.75
CA ALA A 324 -13.18 2.64 -21.17
C ALA A 324 -12.69 2.73 -22.63
N LYS A 325 -12.26 1.61 -23.25
CA LYS A 325 -11.86 1.56 -24.67
C LYS A 325 -13.03 1.56 -25.63
N GLU A 326 -14.20 1.16 -25.17
CA GLU A 326 -15.40 1.18 -26.02
C GLU A 326 -15.90 2.63 -26.17
N ARG A 327 -16.00 3.10 -27.43
CA ARG A 327 -16.36 4.49 -27.77
C ARG A 327 -17.72 4.96 -27.20
N ASN A 328 -18.59 4.02 -26.82
CA ASN A 328 -19.87 4.24 -26.13
C ASN A 328 -19.95 3.28 -24.94
N SER A 329 -19.23 3.55 -23.88
CA SER A 329 -19.17 2.69 -22.69
C SER A 329 -20.50 2.73 -21.91
N ARG A 330 -21.51 2.04 -22.44
CA ARG A 330 -22.80 1.85 -21.75
C ARG A 330 -22.66 1.27 -20.34
N GLU A 331 -21.58 0.51 -20.10
CA GLU A 331 -21.32 -0.09 -18.81
C GLU A 331 -20.85 0.95 -17.77
N LEU A 332 -19.95 1.86 -18.14
CA LEU A 332 -19.51 2.94 -17.22
C LEU A 332 -20.64 3.92 -16.94
N ASP A 333 -21.41 4.32 -17.96
CA ASP A 333 -22.59 5.18 -17.78
C ASP A 333 -23.64 4.50 -16.89
N LYS A 334 -23.87 3.20 -17.10
CA LYS A 334 -24.79 2.42 -16.26
C LYS A 334 -24.30 2.37 -14.82
N LEU A 335 -23.01 2.15 -14.58
CA LEU A 335 -22.45 2.13 -13.23
C LEU A 335 -22.55 3.51 -12.57
N GLN A 336 -22.21 4.59 -13.28
CA GLN A 336 -22.35 5.96 -12.80
C GLN A 336 -23.81 6.25 -12.38
N ASN A 337 -24.76 5.89 -13.24
CA ASN A 337 -26.20 6.07 -12.98
C ASN A 337 -26.66 5.21 -11.80
N ASN A 338 -26.15 3.98 -11.66
CA ASN A 338 -26.44 3.12 -10.52
C ASN A 338 -25.98 3.74 -9.20
N ILE A 339 -24.73 4.27 -9.15
CA ILE A 339 -24.19 4.93 -7.95
C ILE A 339 -25.08 6.13 -7.58
N ARG A 340 -25.42 6.97 -8.56
CA ARG A 340 -26.29 8.12 -8.34
C ARG A 340 -27.67 7.68 -7.84
N ASN A 341 -28.30 6.71 -8.49
CA ASN A 341 -29.60 6.18 -8.12
C ASN A 341 -29.63 5.60 -6.70
N VAL A 342 -28.58 4.88 -6.34
CA VAL A 342 -28.43 4.32 -4.99
C VAL A 342 -28.39 5.44 -3.95
N PHE A 343 -27.55 6.44 -4.11
CA PHE A 343 -27.47 7.54 -3.16
C PHE A 343 -28.74 8.38 -3.10
N MET A 344 -29.27 8.81 -4.26
CA MET A 344 -30.40 9.73 -4.30
C MET A 344 -31.76 9.09 -3.95
N ASN A 345 -32.04 7.91 -4.53
CA ASN A 345 -33.37 7.34 -4.51
C ASN A 345 -33.51 6.19 -3.51
N ILE A 346 -32.49 5.38 -3.32
CA ILE A 346 -32.58 4.22 -2.43
C ILE A 346 -32.14 4.61 -1.02
N MET A 347 -30.96 5.18 -0.86
CA MET A 347 -30.42 5.59 0.44
C MET A 347 -30.93 6.97 0.86
N LYS A 348 -31.37 7.82 -0.08
CA LYS A 348 -31.79 9.20 0.15
C LYS A 348 -30.75 10.02 0.92
N SER A 349 -29.49 9.79 0.61
CA SER A 349 -28.34 10.36 1.33
C SER A 349 -27.98 11.75 0.82
N ARG A 350 -27.29 12.53 1.67
CA ARG A 350 -26.63 13.78 1.28
C ARG A 350 -25.18 13.49 0.88
N SER A 351 -24.58 14.37 0.10
CA SER A 351 -23.16 14.24 -0.24
C SER A 351 -22.24 14.31 1.01
N SER A 352 -22.64 15.06 2.05
CA SER A 352 -21.94 15.12 3.33
C SER A 352 -21.84 13.78 4.04
N ASP A 353 -22.79 12.87 3.81
CA ASP A 353 -22.92 11.60 4.54
C ASP A 353 -22.50 10.40 3.66
N SER A 354 -22.09 10.69 2.42
CA SER A 354 -21.79 9.68 1.40
C SER A 354 -20.31 9.57 1.09
N MET A 355 -19.87 8.37 0.72
CA MET A 355 -18.54 8.15 0.12
C MET A 355 -18.62 7.05 -0.94
N TRP A 356 -17.80 7.17 -1.98
CA TRP A 356 -17.70 6.15 -3.03
C TRP A 356 -16.29 5.93 -3.50
N SER A 357 -16.03 4.77 -4.09
CA SER A 357 -14.71 4.41 -4.56
C SER A 357 -14.70 3.70 -5.90
N THR A 358 -13.63 3.95 -6.65
CA THR A 358 -13.24 3.27 -7.88
C THR A 358 -11.73 3.39 -8.06
N TYR A 359 -11.18 2.82 -9.15
CA TYR A 359 -9.79 3.04 -9.53
C TYR A 359 -9.55 4.48 -9.99
N LYS A 360 -8.47 5.09 -9.53
CA LYS A 360 -8.14 6.52 -9.75
C LYS A 360 -8.23 6.99 -11.22
N PRO A 361 -7.75 6.23 -12.24
CA PRO A 361 -7.86 6.66 -13.65
C PRO A 361 -9.30 6.82 -14.15
N PHE A 362 -10.26 6.13 -13.54
CA PHE A 362 -11.66 6.11 -14.00
C PHE A 362 -12.60 7.03 -13.20
N VAL A 363 -12.07 7.77 -12.23
CA VAL A 363 -12.88 8.68 -11.39
C VAL A 363 -13.64 9.71 -12.22
N LYS A 364 -12.99 10.31 -13.22
CA LYS A 364 -13.61 11.33 -14.07
C LYS A 364 -14.82 10.79 -14.85
N MET A 365 -14.80 9.50 -15.22
CA MET A 365 -15.87 8.84 -15.98
C MET A 365 -17.04 8.41 -15.09
N LEU A 366 -16.77 8.11 -13.83
CA LEU A 366 -17.77 7.53 -12.90
C LEU A 366 -18.35 8.52 -11.90
N LYS A 367 -17.76 9.73 -11.76
CA LYS A 367 -18.23 10.68 -10.75
C LYS A 367 -19.75 10.97 -10.89
N PRO A 368 -20.57 10.60 -9.87
CA PRO A 368 -22.01 10.77 -9.98
C PRO A 368 -22.37 12.23 -9.70
N ASN A 369 -23.32 12.75 -10.47
CA ASN A 369 -23.82 14.13 -10.27
C ASN A 369 -24.36 14.32 -8.85
N GLY A 370 -23.89 15.36 -8.17
CA GLY A 370 -24.20 15.67 -6.77
C GLY A 370 -23.31 14.97 -5.75
N TYR A 371 -22.50 13.94 -6.14
CA TYR A 371 -21.65 13.17 -5.25
C TYR A 371 -20.19 13.08 -5.73
N ALA A 372 -19.80 13.94 -6.66
CA ALA A 372 -18.44 13.92 -7.23
C ALA A 372 -17.34 14.14 -6.18
N SER A 373 -17.59 15.01 -5.20
CA SER A 373 -16.67 15.32 -4.09
C SER A 373 -16.56 14.21 -3.03
N CYS A 374 -17.42 13.19 -3.08
CA CYS A 374 -17.46 12.11 -2.10
C CYS A 374 -16.52 10.94 -2.47
N PHE A 375 -15.69 11.11 -3.50
CA PHE A 375 -14.74 10.09 -3.93
C PHE A 375 -13.63 9.92 -2.90
N ILE A 376 -13.40 8.66 -2.48
CA ILE A 376 -12.31 8.26 -1.61
C ILE A 376 -11.61 7.06 -2.24
N PRO A 377 -10.30 7.14 -2.52
CA PRO A 377 -9.57 6.01 -3.09
C PRO A 377 -9.71 4.75 -2.23
N PHE A 378 -9.93 3.59 -2.85
CA PHE A 378 -10.11 2.32 -2.13
C PHE A 378 -8.87 1.90 -1.34
N ASN A 379 -7.69 2.32 -1.75
CA ASN A 379 -6.41 2.08 -1.09
C ASN A 379 -5.95 3.24 -0.18
N LYS A 380 -6.80 4.25 0.06
CA LYS A 380 -6.50 5.28 1.08
C LYS A 380 -6.51 4.60 2.44
N ARG A 381 -5.41 4.61 3.15
CA ARG A 381 -5.29 3.99 4.48
C ARG A 381 -5.67 5.00 5.57
N ALA A 382 -5.80 4.53 6.80
CA ALA A 382 -6.33 5.14 8.01
C ALA A 382 -6.51 6.68 7.99
N SER A 383 -7.76 7.15 8.05
CA SER A 383 -8.11 8.57 8.22
C SER A 383 -9.42 8.66 8.99
N ASN A 384 -9.47 9.53 9.99
CA ASN A 384 -10.68 9.82 10.75
C ASN A 384 -11.61 10.80 10.05
N GLU A 385 -11.15 11.40 8.94
CA GLU A 385 -11.82 12.43 8.17
C GLU A 385 -13.23 12.02 7.66
N PHE A 386 -13.46 10.72 7.50
CA PHE A 386 -14.70 10.18 6.94
C PHE A 386 -15.57 9.44 7.96
N ALA A 387 -15.24 9.54 9.26
CA ALA A 387 -15.93 8.82 10.33
C ALA A 387 -17.42 9.19 10.51
N ASN A 388 -17.89 10.21 9.81
CA ASN A 388 -19.30 10.62 9.73
C ASN A 388 -20.04 10.07 8.49
N ARG A 389 -19.37 9.31 7.60
CA ARG A 389 -19.97 8.80 6.38
C ARG A 389 -20.74 7.51 6.65
N THR A 390 -22.03 7.54 6.41
CA THR A 390 -22.94 6.41 6.65
C THR A 390 -23.40 5.71 5.37
N HIS A 391 -23.25 6.33 4.20
CA HIS A 391 -23.72 5.82 2.92
C HIS A 391 -22.55 5.59 1.96
N LEU A 392 -22.33 4.33 1.61
CA LEU A 392 -21.11 3.88 0.95
C LEU A 392 -21.42 3.22 -0.40
N ALA A 393 -20.59 3.50 -1.43
CA ALA A 393 -20.60 2.77 -2.69
C ALA A 393 -19.19 2.33 -3.07
N TYR A 394 -18.91 1.04 -2.96
CA TYR A 394 -17.61 0.47 -3.29
C TYR A 394 -17.65 -0.26 -4.63
N CYS A 395 -17.20 0.43 -5.68
CA CYS A 395 -17.26 -0.04 -7.07
C CYS A 395 -15.90 -0.58 -7.55
N VAL A 396 -15.25 -1.38 -6.73
CA VAL A 396 -13.94 -1.97 -7.01
C VAL A 396 -13.98 -3.48 -6.74
N ASN A 397 -13.30 -4.24 -7.58
CA ASN A 397 -13.04 -5.65 -7.37
C ASN A 397 -11.53 -5.84 -7.42
N VAL A 398 -10.91 -5.90 -6.25
CA VAL A 398 -9.46 -5.88 -6.11
C VAL A 398 -8.85 -7.25 -6.37
N PHE A 399 -7.72 -7.27 -7.05
CA PHE A 399 -6.85 -8.43 -7.22
C PHE A 399 -5.41 -8.02 -6.92
N PRO A 400 -4.58 -8.91 -6.37
CA PRO A 400 -3.14 -8.67 -6.27
C PRO A 400 -2.54 -8.43 -7.66
N ASN A 401 -1.44 -7.69 -7.71
CA ASN A 401 -0.69 -7.52 -8.96
C ASN A 401 -0.22 -8.90 -9.46
N PRO A 402 -0.50 -9.29 -10.71
CA PRO A 402 -0.11 -10.60 -11.21
C PRO A 402 1.40 -10.84 -11.22
N PHE A 403 2.22 -9.81 -11.43
CA PHE A 403 3.69 -9.92 -11.38
C PHE A 403 4.15 -10.18 -9.95
N GLU A 404 3.70 -9.38 -8.97
CA GLU A 404 3.99 -9.60 -7.55
C GLU A 404 3.60 -11.02 -7.11
N LYS A 405 2.39 -11.46 -7.49
CA LYS A 405 1.91 -12.80 -7.11
C LYS A 405 2.78 -13.92 -7.69
N ARG A 406 3.28 -13.81 -8.92
CA ARG A 406 4.19 -14.79 -9.51
C ARG A 406 5.56 -14.74 -8.85
N TYR A 407 6.05 -13.55 -8.56
CA TYR A 407 7.30 -13.36 -7.82
C TYR A 407 7.24 -14.03 -6.44
N TYR A 408 6.17 -13.80 -5.67
CA TYR A 408 5.99 -14.47 -4.38
C TYR A 408 6.03 -15.99 -4.50
N LYS A 409 5.34 -16.56 -5.50
CA LYS A 409 5.35 -18.00 -5.74
C LYS A 409 6.72 -18.54 -6.12
N ALA A 410 7.47 -17.83 -6.92
CA ALA A 410 8.84 -18.21 -7.29
C ALA A 410 9.77 -18.25 -6.07
N HIS A 411 9.50 -17.42 -5.05
CA HIS A 411 10.25 -17.35 -3.79
C HIS A 411 9.60 -18.13 -2.63
N GLY A 412 8.71 -19.07 -2.92
CA GLY A 412 8.19 -20.02 -1.93
C GLY A 412 7.06 -19.50 -1.04
N THR A 413 6.49 -18.32 -1.32
CA THR A 413 5.34 -17.77 -0.62
C THR A 413 4.19 -17.43 -1.58
N ASP A 414 2.98 -17.16 -1.09
CA ASP A 414 1.84 -16.73 -1.93
C ASP A 414 0.94 -15.79 -1.13
N ILE A 415 0.15 -15.00 -1.86
CA ILE A 415 -0.88 -14.14 -1.32
C ILE A 415 -2.26 -14.66 -1.73
N ASP A 416 -3.14 -14.90 -0.76
CA ASP A 416 -4.53 -15.24 -1.03
C ASP A 416 -5.26 -14.03 -1.63
N GLY A 417 -5.67 -14.16 -2.89
CA GLY A 417 -6.28 -13.05 -3.63
C GLY A 417 -7.68 -12.68 -3.15
N ASP A 418 -8.43 -13.58 -2.52
CA ASP A 418 -9.75 -13.29 -1.95
C ASP A 418 -9.61 -12.57 -0.61
N MET A 419 -8.72 -13.04 0.25
CA MET A 419 -8.44 -12.40 1.54
C MET A 419 -7.73 -11.04 1.37
N TYR A 420 -6.83 -10.89 0.41
CA TYR A 420 -6.23 -9.59 0.04
C TYR A 420 -7.31 -8.57 -0.37
N ALA A 421 -8.26 -8.99 -1.21
CA ALA A 421 -9.36 -8.14 -1.63
C ALA A 421 -10.30 -7.78 -0.45
N LEU A 422 -10.61 -8.74 0.40
CA LEU A 422 -11.39 -8.55 1.62
C LEU A 422 -10.71 -7.58 2.58
N SER A 423 -9.42 -7.77 2.87
CA SER A 423 -8.63 -6.88 3.73
C SER A 423 -8.70 -5.43 3.24
N THR A 424 -8.54 -5.23 1.92
CA THR A 424 -8.65 -3.89 1.31
C THR A 424 -10.04 -3.29 1.47
N LEU A 425 -11.11 -4.08 1.27
CA LEU A 425 -12.50 -3.65 1.43
C LEU A 425 -12.82 -3.29 2.88
N VAL A 426 -12.46 -4.15 3.82
CA VAL A 426 -12.72 -3.95 5.25
C VAL A 426 -12.02 -2.70 5.75
N GLN A 427 -10.74 -2.52 5.43
CA GLN A 427 -10.00 -1.31 5.79
C GLN A 427 -10.63 -0.04 5.22
N TRP A 428 -11.23 -0.10 4.01
CA TRP A 428 -11.93 1.04 3.43
C TRP A 428 -13.27 1.29 4.13
N ILE A 429 -14.05 0.26 4.44
CA ILE A 429 -15.32 0.36 5.16
C ILE A 429 -15.11 1.00 6.53
N PHE A 430 -14.07 0.59 7.26
CA PHE A 430 -13.78 1.11 8.61
C PHE A 430 -13.29 2.57 8.66
N ARG A 431 -13.22 3.28 7.54
CA ARG A 431 -13.07 4.74 7.53
C ARG A 431 -14.37 5.48 7.75
N SER A 432 -15.50 4.80 7.56
CA SER A 432 -16.85 5.32 7.71
C SER A 432 -17.34 5.32 9.17
N ALA A 433 -18.58 5.69 9.35
CA ALA A 433 -19.27 5.75 10.65
C ALA A 433 -19.29 4.42 11.41
N ILE A 434 -19.11 3.29 10.72
CA ILE A 434 -19.03 1.96 11.36
C ILE A 434 -17.95 1.86 12.44
N ARG A 435 -16.84 2.60 12.29
CA ARG A 435 -15.78 2.61 13.32
C ARG A 435 -16.22 3.23 14.65
N ASN A 436 -17.23 4.10 14.61
CA ASN A 436 -17.86 4.71 15.77
C ASN A 436 -19.02 3.87 16.30
N GLY A 437 -19.28 2.70 15.70
CA GLY A 437 -20.38 1.84 16.04
C GLY A 437 -21.73 2.28 15.48
N GLU A 438 -21.74 3.14 14.46
CA GLU A 438 -22.94 3.59 13.77
C GLU A 438 -23.31 2.66 12.61
N ASP A 439 -24.57 2.68 12.21
CA ASP A 439 -25.08 1.92 11.06
C ASP A 439 -24.55 2.51 9.75
N ILE A 440 -24.23 1.63 8.78
CA ILE A 440 -23.88 2.03 7.42
C ILE A 440 -24.71 1.31 6.37
N TYR A 441 -24.94 1.99 5.25
CA TYR A 441 -25.61 1.47 4.07
C TYR A 441 -24.59 1.32 2.95
N LEU A 442 -24.41 0.10 2.46
CA LEU A 442 -23.31 -0.25 1.54
C LEU A 442 -23.85 -0.78 0.20
N TYR A 443 -23.59 -0.05 -0.88
CA TYR A 443 -23.73 -0.55 -2.24
C TYR A 443 -22.42 -1.19 -2.69
N LEU A 444 -22.46 -2.49 -2.91
CA LEU A 444 -21.33 -3.32 -3.28
C LEU A 444 -21.71 -4.17 -4.51
N PRO A 445 -21.60 -3.61 -5.75
CA PRO A 445 -22.11 -4.27 -6.96
C PRO A 445 -21.34 -5.56 -7.32
N SER A 446 -20.07 -5.71 -6.95
CA SER A 446 -19.31 -6.94 -7.21
C SER A 446 -19.84 -8.13 -6.39
N ALA A 447 -20.31 -9.17 -7.07
CA ALA A 447 -20.77 -10.40 -6.43
C ALA A 447 -19.67 -11.06 -5.58
N ARG A 448 -18.41 -11.05 -6.10
CA ARG A 448 -17.25 -11.56 -5.35
C ARG A 448 -17.07 -10.79 -4.04
N MET A 449 -17.00 -9.48 -4.10
CA MET A 449 -16.77 -8.66 -2.91
C MET A 449 -17.90 -8.77 -1.89
N ARG A 450 -19.18 -8.85 -2.35
CA ARG A 450 -20.34 -9.10 -1.46
C ARG A 450 -20.20 -10.44 -0.74
N SER A 451 -19.89 -11.49 -1.49
CA SER A 451 -19.75 -12.85 -0.92
C SER A 451 -18.64 -12.90 0.14
N LEU A 452 -17.48 -12.32 -0.16
CA LEU A 452 -16.36 -12.29 0.78
C LEU A 452 -16.70 -11.51 2.06
N LEU A 453 -17.31 -10.33 1.92
CA LEU A 453 -17.73 -9.52 3.07
C LEU A 453 -18.78 -10.25 3.94
N THR A 454 -19.75 -10.91 3.31
CA THR A 454 -20.80 -11.63 4.04
C THR A 454 -20.22 -12.79 4.85
N GLN A 455 -19.36 -13.61 4.25
CA GLN A 455 -18.69 -14.73 4.94
C GLN A 455 -17.80 -14.20 6.08
N TRP A 456 -17.08 -13.11 5.84
CA TRP A 456 -16.26 -12.51 6.89
C TRP A 456 -17.09 -11.97 8.06
N LEU A 457 -18.25 -11.37 7.81
CA LEU A 457 -19.16 -10.90 8.87
C LEU A 457 -19.67 -12.07 9.73
N ASP A 458 -19.94 -13.24 9.13
CA ASP A 458 -20.30 -14.45 9.85
C ASP A 458 -19.13 -14.93 10.73
N ASN A 459 -17.93 -15.02 10.16
CA ASN A 459 -16.73 -15.42 10.90
C ASN A 459 -16.40 -14.44 12.04
N LEU A 460 -16.55 -13.13 11.81
CA LEU A 460 -16.28 -12.09 12.81
C LEU A 460 -17.20 -12.21 14.03
N ALA A 461 -18.47 -12.53 13.83
CA ALA A 461 -19.43 -12.73 14.93
C ALA A 461 -19.00 -13.90 15.85
N GLU A 462 -18.26 -14.87 15.31
CA GLU A 462 -17.72 -16.01 16.04
C GLU A 462 -16.27 -15.82 16.53
N GLY A 463 -15.65 -14.68 16.21
CA GLY A 463 -14.24 -14.39 16.54
C GLY A 463 -13.22 -15.07 15.62
N ARG A 464 -13.66 -15.53 14.44
CA ARG A 464 -12.86 -16.23 13.43
C ARG A 464 -12.56 -15.36 12.21
N ASP A 465 -12.47 -14.05 12.38
CA ASP A 465 -12.34 -13.04 11.32
C ASP A 465 -11.06 -13.13 10.48
N LEU A 466 -10.04 -13.83 10.96
CA LEU A 466 -8.81 -14.13 10.21
C LEU A 466 -8.87 -15.45 9.43
N GLU A 467 -9.92 -16.26 9.61
CA GLU A 467 -10.07 -17.49 8.82
C GLU A 467 -10.32 -17.16 7.35
N PRO A 468 -9.68 -17.90 6.43
CA PRO A 468 -9.83 -17.65 5.00
C PRO A 468 -11.28 -17.82 4.52
N VAL A 469 -11.76 -16.83 3.78
CA VAL A 469 -13.01 -16.92 3.02
C VAL A 469 -12.71 -16.88 1.53
N SER A 470 -13.54 -17.52 0.72
CA SER A 470 -13.32 -17.61 -0.71
C SER A 470 -14.58 -17.44 -1.53
N TYR A 471 -14.42 -16.84 -2.72
CA TYR A 471 -15.50 -16.70 -3.67
C TYR A 471 -15.57 -17.91 -4.60
N ARG A 472 -16.66 -18.69 -4.46
CA ARG A 472 -17.02 -19.76 -5.39
C ARG A 472 -18.10 -19.27 -6.33
N LEU A 473 -17.84 -19.37 -7.64
CA LEU A 473 -18.88 -19.09 -8.64
C LEU A 473 -20.09 -20.02 -8.39
N PRO A 474 -21.32 -19.49 -8.36
CA PRO A 474 -22.51 -20.36 -8.41
C PRO A 474 -22.41 -21.29 -9.62
N HIS A 475 -22.73 -22.57 -9.46
CA HIS A 475 -22.59 -23.60 -10.49
C HIS A 475 -23.29 -23.32 -11.84
N LYS A 476 -24.06 -22.23 -11.96
CA LYS A 476 -24.77 -21.81 -13.18
C LYS A 476 -23.93 -21.00 -14.18
N TYR A 477 -22.74 -20.61 -13.86
CA TYR A 477 -21.87 -19.84 -14.78
C TYR A 477 -20.72 -20.71 -15.26
N ASN A 478 -20.97 -21.56 -16.28
CA ASN A 478 -19.90 -22.10 -17.10
C ASN A 478 -19.24 -20.92 -17.84
N TYR A 479 -18.06 -20.51 -17.38
CA TYR A 479 -17.23 -19.54 -18.08
C TYR A 479 -16.83 -20.12 -19.44
N VAL A 480 -17.39 -19.57 -20.51
CA VAL A 480 -16.91 -19.83 -21.87
C VAL A 480 -15.84 -18.76 -22.17
N PRO A 481 -14.55 -19.13 -22.30
CA PRO A 481 -13.50 -18.18 -22.65
C PRO A 481 -13.85 -17.40 -23.92
N VAL A 482 -13.53 -16.11 -23.95
CA VAL A 482 -13.83 -15.20 -25.08
C VAL A 482 -13.29 -15.73 -26.42
N ALA A 483 -12.23 -16.52 -26.40
CA ALA A 483 -11.65 -17.17 -27.59
C ALA A 483 -12.58 -18.19 -28.30
N GLN A 484 -13.66 -18.63 -27.66
CA GLN A 484 -14.59 -19.63 -28.24
C GLN A 484 -15.92 -19.02 -28.72
N ARG A 485 -16.10 -17.70 -28.67
CA ARG A 485 -17.25 -17.05 -29.29
C ARG A 485 -17.10 -17.14 -30.82
N LYS A 486 -17.54 -18.22 -31.43
CA LYS A 486 -17.71 -18.33 -32.90
C LYS A 486 -18.53 -17.12 -33.37
N LYS A 487 -17.97 -16.33 -34.29
CA LYS A 487 -18.71 -15.29 -35.00
C LYS A 487 -19.99 -15.93 -35.57
N LYS A 488 -21.16 -15.59 -35.07
CA LYS A 488 -22.41 -15.95 -35.73
C LYS A 488 -22.38 -15.33 -37.11
N GLY A 489 -22.34 -16.16 -38.12
CA GLY A 489 -22.32 -15.77 -39.53
C GLY A 489 -23.47 -14.82 -39.83
N ARG A 490 -23.15 -13.73 -40.52
CA ARG A 490 -24.10 -12.83 -41.12
C ARG A 490 -24.86 -13.65 -42.19
N LYS A 491 -26.13 -13.93 -41.97
CA LYS A 491 -27.00 -14.40 -43.04
C LYS A 491 -27.16 -13.25 -44.04
N THR A 492 -26.56 -13.39 -45.21
CA THR A 492 -26.86 -12.62 -46.40
C THR A 492 -28.28 -12.95 -46.85
N LYS A 493 -29.12 -11.93 -46.94
CA LYS A 493 -30.29 -11.91 -47.83
C LYS A 493 -29.92 -11.09 -49.04
#